data_4955d34e0bd2681a2ec2840bea154433
#
_entry.id   4955d34e0bd2681a2ec2840bea154433
#
_cell.length_a   1.000
_cell.length_b   1.000
_cell.length_c   1.000
_cell.angle_alpha   90.00
_cell.angle_beta   90.00
_cell.angle_gamma   90.00
#
_symmetry.space_group_name_H-M   'P 1'
#
loop_
_entity.id
_entity.type
_entity.pdbx_description
1 polymer ?
#
loop_
_entity_poly.entity_id
_entity_poly.type
_entity_poly.pdbx_seq_one_letter_code
_entity_poly.pdbx_strand_id
1 'polypeptide(L)'
;DEPTVGLHPADGSRLIATLKRLRDLDNTIIIVEHDEAMMRAADHIIDMGPGAGKQGGEIVATGTLQDIMDCPQSITGQYLSRTRQIPLPPERRSGSGKELVLQGARENNLKNIDVHIPLGKFVCVTGVSGSGKSSLINEVLYKRLARLFYRAKERPGECDGILGTEYIDKVV
;
A
#
# COMPACT_ATOMS: atom_id res chain seq x y z
N ASP A 1 16.19 4.73 4.58
CA ASP A 1 15.76 4.17 3.29
C ASP A 1 14.30 3.75 3.40
N GLU A 2 13.44 4.30 2.58
CA GLU A 2 12.01 4.04 2.46
C GLU A 2 11.26 3.86 3.81
N PRO A 3 11.35 4.81 4.75
CA PRO A 3 10.77 4.64 6.08
C PRO A 3 9.24 4.60 6.08
N THR A 4 8.57 4.94 4.97
CA THR A 4 7.11 4.89 4.83
C THR A 4 6.58 3.53 4.38
N VAL A 5 7.45 2.59 4.00
CA VAL A 5 7.03 1.25 3.52
C VAL A 5 6.14 0.55 4.54
N GLY A 6 4.96 0.14 4.10
CA GLY A 6 3.96 -0.55 4.92
C GLY A 6 3.20 0.33 5.91
N LEU A 7 3.45 1.63 5.95
CA LEU A 7 2.71 2.56 6.81
C LEU A 7 1.36 2.96 6.18
N HIS A 8 0.36 3.12 7.03
CA HIS A 8 -0.85 3.82 6.65
C HIS A 8 -0.60 5.34 6.60
N PRO A 9 -1.27 6.13 5.73
CA PRO A 9 -1.08 7.60 5.65
C PRO A 9 -1.13 8.33 7.00
N ALA A 10 -1.97 7.90 7.93
CA ALA A 10 -2.03 8.47 9.28
C ALA A 10 -0.72 8.26 10.08
N ASP A 11 -0.07 7.12 9.89
CA ASP A 11 1.21 6.79 10.54
C ASP A 11 2.36 7.54 9.85
N GLY A 12 2.29 7.70 8.51
CA GLY A 12 3.20 8.52 7.73
C GLY A 12 3.23 9.99 8.22
N SER A 13 2.07 10.56 8.52
CA SER A 13 2.00 11.92 9.07
C SER A 13 2.70 12.06 10.42
N ARG A 14 2.59 11.05 11.29
CA ARG A 14 3.30 11.02 12.60
C ARG A 14 4.82 10.88 12.41
N LEU A 15 5.24 10.07 11.44
CA LEU A 15 6.65 9.93 11.09
C LEU A 15 7.22 11.27 10.61
N ILE A 16 6.55 11.96 9.68
CA ILE A 16 6.95 13.28 9.18
C ILE A 16 7.10 14.26 10.34
N ALA A 17 6.15 14.32 11.26
CA ALA A 17 6.21 15.20 12.43
C ALA A 17 7.42 14.88 13.32
N THR A 18 7.78 13.61 13.46
CA THR A 18 8.93 13.17 14.24
C THR A 18 10.24 13.55 13.55
N LEU A 19 10.34 13.35 12.24
CA LEU A 19 11.50 13.74 11.44
C LEU A 19 11.74 15.25 11.49
N LYS A 20 10.68 16.07 11.35
CA LYS A 20 10.78 17.53 11.48
C LYS A 20 11.31 17.94 12.85
N ARG A 21 10.84 17.32 13.94
CA ARG A 21 11.38 17.60 15.30
C ARG A 21 12.86 17.24 15.42
N LEU A 22 13.29 16.12 14.83
CA LEU A 22 14.71 15.75 14.81
C LEU A 22 15.55 16.74 14.02
N ARG A 23 15.09 17.21 12.87
CA ARG A 23 15.72 18.27 12.10
C ARG A 23 15.86 19.56 12.92
N ASP A 24 14.79 19.96 13.61
CA ASP A 24 14.75 21.19 14.42
C ASP A 24 15.68 21.15 15.65
N LEU A 25 16.34 20.02 15.91
CA LEU A 25 17.43 19.85 16.87
C LEU A 25 18.83 19.96 16.20
N ASP A 26 18.95 20.75 15.13
CA ASP A 26 20.16 20.98 14.35
C ASP A 26 20.75 19.72 13.70
N ASN A 27 19.90 18.72 13.39
CA ASN A 27 20.32 17.53 12.64
C ASN A 27 20.08 17.70 11.14
N THR A 28 20.97 17.11 10.37
CA THR A 28 20.72 16.88 8.94
C THR A 28 20.10 15.49 8.77
N ILE A 29 18.96 15.41 8.09
CA ILE A 29 18.25 14.16 7.85
C ILE A 29 18.25 13.89 6.35
N ILE A 30 18.73 12.74 5.94
CA ILE A 30 18.71 12.27 4.54
C ILE A 30 17.79 11.06 4.48
N ILE A 31 16.81 11.12 3.57
CA ILE A 31 15.81 10.06 3.38
C ILE A 31 15.77 9.69 1.90
N VAL A 32 15.76 8.41 1.61
CA VAL A 32 15.43 7.89 0.28
C VAL A 32 13.95 7.54 0.30
N GLU A 33 13.15 8.20 -0.54
CA GLU A 33 11.70 8.07 -0.52
C GLU A 33 11.06 8.42 -1.87
N HIS A 34 9.85 7.90 -2.06
CA HIS A 34 8.99 8.19 -3.21
C HIS A 34 7.54 8.51 -2.78
N ASP A 35 7.27 8.59 -1.47
CA ASP A 35 5.97 9.01 -0.95
C ASP A 35 5.75 10.52 -1.15
N GLU A 36 4.60 10.89 -1.73
CA GLU A 36 4.26 12.29 -2.05
C GLU A 36 4.25 13.18 -0.80
N ALA A 37 3.70 12.69 0.33
CA ALA A 37 3.60 13.49 1.55
C ALA A 37 4.99 13.74 2.16
N MET A 38 5.89 12.76 2.08
CA MET A 38 7.28 12.89 2.52
C MET A 38 8.03 13.90 1.66
N MET A 39 7.94 13.79 0.32
CA MET A 39 8.57 14.74 -0.59
C MET A 39 8.05 16.16 -0.38
N ARG A 40 6.75 16.35 -0.18
CA ARG A 40 6.15 17.67 0.12
C ARG A 40 6.58 18.24 1.46
N ALA A 41 7.02 17.41 2.40
CA ALA A 41 7.46 17.80 3.73
C ALA A 41 8.97 18.13 3.79
N ALA A 42 9.74 17.74 2.79
CA ALA A 42 11.18 17.96 2.69
C ALA A 42 11.52 19.42 2.41
N ASP A 43 12.63 19.91 2.98
CA ASP A 43 13.16 21.24 2.73
C ASP A 43 13.93 21.29 1.40
N HIS A 44 14.53 20.16 1.00
CA HIS A 44 15.32 20.03 -0.21
C HIS A 44 15.15 18.63 -0.81
N ILE A 45 15.06 18.55 -2.12
CA ILE A 45 14.86 17.29 -2.85
C ILE A 45 15.98 17.13 -3.87
N ILE A 46 16.48 15.92 -4.03
CA ILE A 46 17.39 15.52 -5.10
C ILE A 46 16.66 14.41 -5.88
N ASP A 47 16.28 14.73 -7.12
CA ASP A 47 15.57 13.80 -8.00
C ASP A 47 16.55 13.08 -8.92
N MET A 48 16.57 11.75 -8.80
CA MET A 48 17.50 10.88 -9.52
C MET A 48 16.80 10.24 -10.73
N GLY A 49 17.52 10.15 -11.85
CA GLY A 49 16.96 9.55 -13.06
C GLY A 49 17.97 9.53 -14.21
N PRO A 50 17.48 9.69 -15.48
CA PRO A 50 16.07 9.75 -15.89
C PRO A 50 15.33 8.42 -15.88
N GLY A 51 16.06 7.29 -15.79
CA GLY A 51 15.50 5.94 -15.77
C GLY A 51 16.10 5.07 -14.66
N ALA A 52 16.03 3.75 -14.83
CA ALA A 52 16.57 2.79 -13.89
C ALA A 52 17.80 2.07 -14.47
N GLY A 53 18.64 1.51 -13.60
CA GLY A 53 19.84 0.75 -13.98
C GLY A 53 20.80 1.60 -14.82
N LYS A 54 21.19 1.11 -16.00
CA LYS A 54 22.13 1.78 -16.90
C LYS A 54 21.63 3.14 -17.46
N GLN A 55 20.33 3.38 -17.38
CA GLN A 55 19.66 4.61 -17.83
C GLN A 55 19.39 5.59 -16.68
N GLY A 56 19.87 5.29 -15.50
CA GLY A 56 19.76 6.12 -14.31
C GLY A 56 21.12 6.61 -13.83
N GLY A 57 21.16 7.11 -12.59
CA GLY A 57 22.38 7.52 -11.91
C GLY A 57 22.74 8.99 -12.15
N GLU A 58 21.84 9.77 -12.75
CA GLU A 58 22.03 11.22 -12.96
C GLU A 58 21.13 12.01 -12.01
N ILE A 59 21.52 13.22 -11.66
CA ILE A 59 20.65 14.18 -10.98
C ILE A 59 19.84 14.90 -12.06
N VAL A 60 18.52 14.67 -12.10
CA VAL A 60 17.60 15.29 -13.06
C VAL A 60 17.17 16.66 -12.60
N ALA A 61 16.90 16.80 -11.31
CA ALA A 61 16.52 18.05 -10.67
C ALA A 61 16.97 18.06 -9.20
N THR A 62 17.22 19.25 -8.67
CA THR A 62 17.55 19.45 -7.25
C THR A 62 17.07 20.81 -6.79
N GLY A 63 16.59 20.92 -5.56
CA GLY A 63 16.10 22.16 -4.99
C GLY A 63 14.90 21.95 -4.08
N THR A 64 14.07 22.99 -4.00
CA THR A 64 12.80 22.96 -3.28
C THR A 64 11.77 22.11 -4.02
N LEU A 65 10.64 21.82 -3.37
CA LEU A 65 9.51 21.17 -4.02
C LEU A 65 9.10 21.89 -5.33
N GLN A 66 9.11 23.23 -5.32
CA GLN A 66 8.72 24.02 -6.49
C GLN A 66 9.73 23.84 -7.63
N ASP A 67 11.03 23.82 -7.33
CA ASP A 67 12.08 23.62 -8.36
C ASP A 67 11.92 22.25 -9.05
N ILE A 68 11.54 21.22 -8.29
CA ILE A 68 11.28 19.89 -8.84
C ILE A 68 10.02 19.89 -9.72
N MET A 69 8.94 20.54 -9.27
CA MET A 69 7.68 20.62 -10.03
C MET A 69 7.82 21.42 -11.33
N ASP A 70 8.69 22.42 -11.35
CA ASP A 70 8.94 23.29 -12.51
C ASP A 70 9.96 22.70 -13.50
N CYS A 71 10.62 21.58 -13.14
CA CYS A 71 11.57 20.90 -14.03
C CYS A 71 10.85 19.97 -15.02
N PRO A 72 10.80 20.28 -16.33
CA PRO A 72 10.08 19.44 -17.30
C PRO A 72 10.65 18.03 -17.47
N GLN A 73 11.94 17.84 -17.19
CA GLN A 73 12.62 16.55 -17.29
C GLN A 73 12.33 15.64 -16.08
N SER A 74 11.91 16.22 -14.94
CA SER A 74 11.60 15.47 -13.73
C SER A 74 10.26 14.75 -13.88
N ILE A 75 10.29 13.43 -13.95
CA ILE A 75 9.07 12.61 -13.90
C ILE A 75 8.39 12.79 -12.55
N THR A 76 9.15 12.82 -11.46
CA THR A 76 8.67 13.10 -10.10
C THR A 76 7.93 14.45 -10.06
N GLY A 77 8.54 15.50 -10.63
CA GLY A 77 7.94 16.84 -10.73
C GLY A 77 6.63 16.86 -11.52
N GLN A 78 6.57 16.13 -12.64
CA GLN A 78 5.34 15.99 -13.43
C GLN A 78 4.19 15.37 -12.64
N TYR A 79 4.44 14.36 -11.79
CA TYR A 79 3.42 13.77 -10.94
C TYR A 79 3.05 14.67 -9.76
N LEU A 80 4.02 15.32 -9.11
CA LEU A 80 3.78 16.24 -7.99
C LEU A 80 2.98 17.48 -8.41
N SER A 81 3.22 18.00 -9.62
CA SER A 81 2.49 19.13 -10.22
C SER A 81 1.15 18.74 -10.85
N ARG A 82 0.84 17.44 -10.91
CA ARG A 82 -0.36 16.89 -11.58
C ARG A 82 -0.41 17.11 -13.10
N THR A 83 0.68 17.55 -13.75
CA THR A 83 0.77 17.60 -15.21
C THR A 83 0.77 16.21 -15.83
N ARG A 84 1.23 15.22 -15.07
CA ARG A 84 1.11 13.79 -15.37
C ARG A 84 0.31 13.09 -14.29
N GLN A 85 -0.62 12.23 -14.69
CA GLN A 85 -1.48 11.48 -13.77
C GLN A 85 -1.68 10.06 -14.26
N ILE A 86 -1.91 9.14 -13.34
CA ILE A 86 -2.43 7.80 -13.67
C ILE A 86 -3.94 7.96 -13.85
N PRO A 87 -4.48 7.73 -15.07
CA PRO A 87 -5.89 7.93 -15.32
C PRO A 87 -6.72 6.92 -14.52
N LEU A 88 -7.78 7.41 -13.88
CA LEU A 88 -8.78 6.53 -13.30
C LEU A 88 -9.67 5.97 -14.42
N PRO A 89 -9.98 4.67 -14.41
CA PRO A 89 -10.89 4.11 -15.38
C PRO A 89 -12.28 4.75 -15.20
N PRO A 90 -12.95 5.15 -16.32
CA PRO A 90 -14.26 5.80 -16.27
C PRO A 90 -15.33 4.90 -15.65
N GLU A 91 -15.19 3.59 -15.83
CA GLU A 91 -16.09 2.61 -15.24
C GLU A 91 -15.32 1.55 -14.44
N ARG A 92 -15.88 1.16 -13.32
CA ARG A 92 -15.37 0.05 -12.50
C ARG A 92 -15.95 -1.28 -13.00
N ARG A 93 -15.17 -2.35 -12.91
CA ARG A 93 -15.66 -3.70 -13.25
C ARG A 93 -16.87 -4.07 -12.40
N SER A 94 -17.93 -4.56 -13.04
CA SER A 94 -19.12 -5.07 -12.34
C SER A 94 -18.83 -6.33 -11.52
N GLY A 95 -17.78 -7.09 -11.89
CA GLY A 95 -17.44 -8.37 -11.31
C GLY A 95 -18.27 -9.50 -11.92
N SER A 96 -18.16 -10.71 -11.34
CA SER A 96 -18.89 -11.91 -11.81
C SER A 96 -20.28 -12.06 -11.20
N GLY A 97 -20.67 -11.20 -10.26
CA GLY A 97 -21.86 -11.38 -9.43
C GLY A 97 -21.71 -12.45 -8.34
N LYS A 98 -20.57 -13.15 -8.32
CA LYS A 98 -20.22 -14.16 -7.31
C LYS A 98 -19.38 -13.53 -6.23
N GLU A 99 -19.40 -14.11 -5.04
CA GLU A 99 -18.60 -13.65 -3.91
C GLU A 99 -18.06 -14.82 -3.09
N LEU A 100 -16.98 -14.56 -2.39
CA LEU A 100 -16.45 -15.38 -1.34
C LEU A 100 -16.89 -14.75 -0.01
N VAL A 101 -17.56 -15.52 0.86
CA VAL A 101 -18.04 -15.02 2.14
C VAL A 101 -17.30 -15.71 3.27
N LEU A 102 -16.49 -14.95 4.01
CA LEU A 102 -15.87 -15.40 5.24
C LEU A 102 -16.81 -15.06 6.40
N GLN A 103 -17.21 -16.08 7.18
CA GLN A 103 -18.17 -15.94 8.25
C GLN A 103 -17.51 -16.03 9.62
N GLY A 104 -17.89 -15.14 10.54
CA GLY A 104 -17.51 -15.17 11.93
C GLY A 104 -16.01 -15.09 12.18
N ALA A 105 -15.26 -14.33 11.41
CA ALA A 105 -13.81 -14.18 11.60
C ALA A 105 -13.50 -13.48 12.95
N ARG A 106 -12.71 -14.17 13.82
CA ARG A 106 -12.44 -13.71 15.19
C ARG A 106 -11.01 -13.94 15.67
N GLU A 107 -10.09 -14.17 14.72
CA GLU A 107 -8.66 -14.30 15.03
C GLU A 107 -8.07 -12.98 15.49
N ASN A 108 -7.24 -13.00 16.53
CA ASN A 108 -6.57 -11.82 17.12
C ASN A 108 -7.60 -10.73 17.54
N ASN A 109 -7.54 -9.58 16.87
CA ASN A 109 -8.41 -8.43 17.18
C ASN A 109 -9.71 -8.37 16.33
N LEU A 110 -9.98 -9.37 15.51
CA LEU A 110 -11.22 -9.44 14.73
C LEU A 110 -12.42 -9.68 15.64
N LYS A 111 -13.53 -9.00 15.37
CA LYS A 111 -14.71 -8.91 16.24
C LYS A 111 -15.86 -9.78 15.76
N ASN A 112 -15.56 -11.05 15.39
CA ASN A 112 -16.57 -11.99 14.87
C ASN A 112 -17.29 -11.39 13.65
N ILE A 113 -16.52 -11.00 12.65
CA ILE A 113 -17.02 -10.28 11.48
C ILE A 113 -17.28 -11.21 10.29
N ASP A 114 -18.32 -10.89 9.54
CA ASP A 114 -18.56 -11.47 8.23
C ASP A 114 -17.99 -10.56 7.15
N VAL A 115 -17.29 -11.12 6.16
CA VAL A 115 -16.64 -10.37 5.10
C VAL A 115 -17.01 -10.93 3.75
N HIS A 116 -17.61 -10.08 2.91
CA HIS A 116 -17.99 -10.38 1.55
C HIS A 116 -16.93 -9.89 0.57
N ILE A 117 -16.32 -10.80 -0.18
CA ILE A 117 -15.27 -10.52 -1.14
C ILE A 117 -15.81 -10.79 -2.55
N PRO A 118 -16.16 -9.73 -3.31
CA PRO A 118 -16.70 -9.91 -4.66
C PRO A 118 -15.65 -10.48 -5.61
N LEU A 119 -16.00 -11.50 -6.38
CA LEU A 119 -15.11 -12.16 -7.31
C LEU A 119 -15.08 -11.47 -8.70
N GLY A 120 -13.96 -11.63 -9.41
CA GLY A 120 -13.73 -10.97 -10.70
C GLY A 120 -13.40 -9.48 -10.58
N LYS A 121 -13.03 -9.01 -9.39
CA LYS A 121 -12.64 -7.62 -9.10
C LYS A 121 -11.24 -7.54 -8.48
N PHE A 122 -10.62 -6.39 -8.60
CA PHE A 122 -9.48 -6.03 -7.77
C PHE A 122 -10.02 -5.45 -6.46
N VAL A 123 -9.83 -6.19 -5.37
CA VAL A 123 -10.32 -5.82 -4.04
C VAL A 123 -9.14 -5.37 -3.18
N CYS A 124 -9.27 -4.22 -2.54
CA CYS A 124 -8.27 -3.67 -1.64
C CYS A 124 -8.78 -3.74 -0.19
N VAL A 125 -7.97 -4.31 0.70
CA VAL A 125 -8.21 -4.30 2.14
C VAL A 125 -7.29 -3.27 2.78
N THR A 126 -7.87 -2.22 3.35
CA THR A 126 -7.14 -1.07 3.88
C THR A 126 -7.51 -0.78 5.33
N GLY A 127 -6.73 0.07 5.98
CA GLY A 127 -6.92 0.50 7.37
C GLY A 127 -5.58 0.75 8.07
N VAL A 128 -5.60 1.40 9.22
CA VAL A 128 -4.41 1.74 10.02
C VAL A 128 -3.60 0.50 10.40
N SER A 129 -2.32 0.69 10.75
CA SER A 129 -1.48 -0.40 11.26
C SER A 129 -2.13 -1.04 12.49
N GLY A 130 -2.09 -2.38 12.58
CA GLY A 130 -2.71 -3.12 13.67
C GLY A 130 -4.25 -3.25 13.60
N SER A 131 -4.92 -2.78 12.54
CA SER A 131 -6.38 -2.87 12.41
C SER A 131 -6.93 -4.29 12.15
N GLY A 132 -6.08 -5.28 11.94
CA GLY A 132 -6.48 -6.68 11.73
C GLY A 132 -6.45 -7.14 10.26
N LYS A 133 -5.96 -6.33 9.32
CA LYS A 133 -5.89 -6.71 7.90
C LYS A 133 -5.16 -8.02 7.66
N SER A 134 -3.97 -8.18 8.22
CA SER A 134 -3.17 -9.39 8.09
C SER A 134 -3.82 -10.58 8.81
N SER A 135 -4.47 -10.34 9.96
CA SER A 135 -5.25 -11.37 10.65
C SER A 135 -6.38 -11.88 9.77
N LEU A 136 -7.11 -10.98 9.13
CA LEU A 136 -8.22 -11.33 8.24
C LEU A 136 -7.72 -12.08 6.98
N ILE A 137 -6.75 -11.50 6.28
CA ILE A 137 -6.34 -12.00 4.96
C ILE A 137 -5.37 -13.17 5.08
N ASN A 138 -4.27 -13.03 5.84
CA ASN A 138 -3.22 -14.05 5.88
C ASN A 138 -3.60 -15.17 6.86
N GLU A 139 -3.98 -14.83 8.11
CA GLU A 139 -4.20 -15.84 9.12
C GLU A 139 -5.53 -16.60 8.92
N VAL A 140 -6.61 -15.91 8.59
CA VAL A 140 -7.92 -16.58 8.43
C VAL A 140 -8.13 -17.00 6.98
N LEU A 141 -8.21 -16.05 6.03
CA LEU A 141 -8.64 -16.33 4.66
C LEU A 141 -7.65 -17.21 3.91
N TYR A 142 -6.39 -16.74 3.77
CA TYR A 142 -5.36 -17.43 2.99
C TYR A 142 -5.08 -18.84 3.54
N LYS A 143 -4.81 -18.98 4.84
CA LYS A 143 -4.51 -20.28 5.44
C LYS A 143 -5.68 -21.27 5.30
N ARG A 144 -6.93 -20.77 5.37
CA ARG A 144 -8.10 -21.61 5.18
C ARG A 144 -8.25 -22.10 3.75
N LEU A 145 -8.07 -21.22 2.78
CA LEU A 145 -8.07 -21.58 1.37
C LEU A 145 -6.89 -22.48 0.99
N ALA A 146 -5.68 -22.20 1.49
CA ALA A 146 -4.51 -23.04 1.29
C ALA A 146 -4.69 -24.45 1.86
N ARG A 147 -5.36 -24.57 3.01
CA ARG A 147 -5.72 -25.88 3.59
C ARG A 147 -6.74 -26.62 2.72
N LEU A 148 -7.70 -25.89 2.17
CA LEU A 148 -8.74 -26.48 1.31
C LEU A 148 -8.16 -26.96 -0.02
N PHE A 149 -7.37 -26.13 -0.70
CA PHE A 149 -6.87 -26.43 -2.06
C PHE A 149 -5.58 -27.24 -2.07
N TYR A 150 -4.67 -26.98 -1.12
CA TYR A 150 -3.33 -27.56 -1.12
C TYR A 150 -3.03 -28.48 0.07
N ARG A 151 -4.02 -28.73 0.95
CA ARG A 151 -3.83 -29.51 2.17
C ARG A 151 -2.70 -28.97 3.06
N ALA A 152 -2.53 -27.64 3.06
CA ALA A 152 -1.52 -26.99 3.90
C ALA A 152 -1.69 -27.39 5.38
N LYS A 153 -0.56 -27.59 6.07
CA LYS A 153 -0.55 -28.07 7.47
C LYS A 153 -0.80 -26.93 8.47
N GLU A 154 -0.60 -25.69 8.05
CA GLU A 154 -0.80 -24.55 8.92
C GLU A 154 -2.25 -24.44 9.40
N ARG A 155 -2.39 -24.18 10.69
CA ARG A 155 -3.72 -23.97 11.29
C ARG A 155 -4.24 -22.62 10.86
N PRO A 156 -5.40 -22.55 10.20
CA PRO A 156 -6.04 -21.27 9.91
C PRO A 156 -6.58 -20.62 11.18
N GLY A 157 -6.65 -19.31 11.18
CA GLY A 157 -7.27 -18.53 12.23
C GLY A 157 -8.76 -18.83 12.39
N GLU A 158 -9.31 -18.41 13.52
CA GLU A 158 -10.67 -18.74 13.93
C GLU A 158 -11.73 -18.03 13.08
N CYS A 159 -12.64 -18.83 12.51
CA CYS A 159 -13.85 -18.36 11.85
C CYS A 159 -14.88 -19.51 11.81
N ASP A 160 -16.14 -19.19 11.54
CA ASP A 160 -17.21 -20.19 11.45
C ASP A 160 -17.16 -20.94 10.12
N GLY A 161 -16.89 -20.24 9.01
CA GLY A 161 -16.82 -20.88 7.71
C GLY A 161 -16.40 -19.96 6.58
N ILE A 162 -16.31 -20.55 5.40
CA ILE A 162 -16.15 -19.85 4.12
C ILE A 162 -17.17 -20.43 3.14
N LEU A 163 -17.92 -19.54 2.47
CA LEU A 163 -18.83 -19.87 1.37
C LEU A 163 -18.26 -19.36 0.04
N GLY A 164 -18.69 -19.93 -1.07
CA GLY A 164 -18.28 -19.51 -2.42
C GLY A 164 -16.92 -20.06 -2.86
N THR A 165 -16.36 -21.03 -2.14
CA THR A 165 -15.08 -21.66 -2.48
C THR A 165 -15.14 -22.46 -3.79
N GLU A 166 -16.34 -22.87 -4.23
CA GLU A 166 -16.59 -23.53 -5.49
C GLU A 166 -16.39 -22.62 -6.73
N TYR A 167 -16.26 -21.31 -6.50
CA TYR A 167 -16.00 -20.33 -7.56
C TYR A 167 -14.52 -19.98 -7.75
N ILE A 168 -13.64 -20.57 -6.94
CA ILE A 168 -12.19 -20.38 -6.99
C ILE A 168 -11.50 -21.72 -7.20
N ASP A 169 -10.44 -21.70 -8.00
CA ASP A 169 -9.65 -22.90 -8.32
C ASP A 169 -8.28 -22.92 -7.65
N LYS A 170 -7.79 -21.74 -7.25
CA LYS A 170 -6.49 -21.61 -6.59
C LYS A 170 -6.36 -20.33 -5.77
N VAL A 171 -5.40 -20.32 -4.85
CA VAL A 171 -4.95 -19.15 -4.08
C VAL A 171 -3.42 -19.05 -4.17
N VAL A 172 -2.88 -17.84 -4.28
CA VAL A 172 -1.42 -17.61 -4.43
C VAL A 172 -0.94 -16.67 -3.34
#